data_e5ad721e4208087d6d8e429dad93899a
#
_entry.id   e5ad721e4208087d6d8e429dad93899a
#
_cell.length_a   1.000
_cell.length_b   1.000
_cell.length_c   1.000
_cell.angle_alpha   90.00
_cell.angle_beta   90.00
_cell.angle_gamma   90.00
#
_symmetry.space_group_name_H-M   'P 1'
#
loop_
_entity.id
_entity.type
_entity.pdbx_description
1 polymer ?
#
loop_
_entity_poly.entity_id
_entity_poly.type
_entity_poly.pdbx_seq_one_letter_code
_entity_poly.pdbx_strand_id
1 'polypeptide(L)'
;MAMTDVEHDTDGRGVQPAVQAFFDEATNTVSYLVWDPQTRQGAVIDPVLDYDHKSGKASVRSAQAILADAGSRGVTIAYVLETHAHADHLSAAPYIKLKTGAAVGIGEHIREVQKIFRPVFNALDVSGKGSEFDRLFRDGERFKLGALDVTVIATPGHTPACVSYHIGDAVFVGDTLFMPDYGTARADFPGGDARVLYRSIRRLLSLPGETRLYLCHDYKAPGRDHYAWETTVGEERARNVHVHDGVDEETFVAMRQGRDATLAAPTLLLPSIQVNIRAGQLPPPDANGVRYLKVPVTLAA
;
A
#
# COMPACT_ATOMS: atom_id res chain seq x y z
N MET A 1 16.49 -13.92 44.73
CA MET A 1 15.99 -14.65 43.57
C MET A 1 14.48 -14.43 43.54
N ALA A 2 14.04 -13.37 42.92
CA ALA A 2 12.63 -13.01 42.83
C ALA A 2 12.24 -13.16 41.36
N MET A 3 11.36 -14.13 41.10
CA MET A 3 10.69 -14.31 39.83
C MET A 3 9.64 -13.21 39.72
N THR A 4 9.81 -12.32 38.73
CA THR A 4 8.76 -11.36 38.40
C THR A 4 7.79 -12.10 37.47
N ASP A 5 6.58 -12.29 37.95
CA ASP A 5 5.44 -12.78 37.21
C ASP A 5 5.16 -11.82 36.05
N VAL A 6 5.17 -12.35 34.84
CA VAL A 6 4.65 -11.66 33.65
C VAL A 6 3.13 -11.75 33.75
N GLU A 7 2.49 -10.64 34.09
CA GLU A 7 1.03 -10.52 34.06
C GLU A 7 0.56 -10.85 32.63
N HIS A 8 -0.16 -11.95 32.48
CA HIS A 8 -0.93 -12.26 31.29
C HIS A 8 -2.13 -11.30 31.26
N ASP A 9 -2.14 -10.42 30.25
CA ASP A 9 -3.33 -9.64 29.93
C ASP A 9 -4.48 -10.58 29.55
N THR A 10 -5.46 -10.69 30.44
CA THR A 10 -6.61 -11.61 30.33
C THR A 10 -7.85 -10.93 29.75
N ASP A 11 -7.68 -9.85 28.98
CA ASP A 11 -8.82 -9.07 28.45
C ASP A 11 -9.42 -9.66 27.14
N GLY A 12 -9.12 -10.91 26.80
CA GLY A 12 -9.76 -11.64 25.70
C GLY A 12 -9.47 -11.11 24.28
N ARG A 13 -8.70 -10.03 24.16
CA ARG A 13 -8.16 -9.53 22.90
C ARG A 13 -6.90 -10.33 22.57
N GLY A 14 -6.89 -10.98 21.43
CA GLY A 14 -5.69 -11.70 20.93
C GLY A 14 -4.46 -10.79 20.86
N VAL A 15 -3.28 -11.37 20.59
CA VAL A 15 -2.03 -10.60 20.40
C VAL A 15 -2.24 -9.52 19.35
N GLN A 16 -1.94 -8.27 19.73
CA GLN A 16 -2.06 -7.12 18.82
C GLN A 16 -0.72 -6.88 18.11
N PRO A 17 -0.73 -6.46 16.83
CA PRO A 17 0.50 -6.13 16.12
C PRO A 17 1.12 -4.85 16.67
N ALA A 18 2.45 -4.84 16.75
CA ALA A 18 3.21 -3.62 16.89
C ALA A 18 3.45 -3.01 15.50
N VAL A 19 3.34 -1.68 15.40
CA VAL A 19 3.44 -0.95 14.13
C VAL A 19 4.38 0.21 14.28
N GLN A 20 5.27 0.39 13.30
CA GLN A 20 6.11 1.58 13.13
C GLN A 20 5.89 2.15 11.74
N ALA A 21 5.51 3.42 11.68
CA ALA A 21 5.33 4.15 10.43
C ALA A 21 6.62 4.87 10.01
N PHE A 22 6.85 4.94 8.69
CA PHE A 22 7.95 5.68 8.05
C PHE A 22 7.34 6.56 6.95
N PHE A 23 7.33 7.85 7.18
CA PHE A 23 6.75 8.80 6.24
C PHE A 23 7.80 9.32 5.27
N ASP A 24 7.54 9.21 3.97
CA ASP A 24 8.32 9.83 2.90
C ASP A 24 7.62 11.11 2.42
N GLU A 25 8.20 12.26 2.77
CA GLU A 25 7.61 13.56 2.43
C GLU A 25 7.65 13.85 0.92
N ALA A 26 8.58 13.24 0.17
CA ALA A 26 8.71 13.47 -1.27
C ALA A 26 7.53 12.92 -2.06
N THR A 27 6.94 11.83 -1.61
CA THR A 27 5.79 11.17 -2.23
C THR A 27 4.53 11.21 -1.36
N ASN A 28 4.63 11.76 -0.14
CA ASN A 28 3.59 11.75 0.90
C ASN A 28 3.12 10.33 1.25
N THR A 29 4.00 9.36 1.12
CA THR A 29 3.72 7.93 1.35
C THR A 29 4.12 7.51 2.75
N VAL A 30 3.34 6.64 3.36
CA VAL A 30 3.67 5.99 4.64
C VAL A 30 3.95 4.52 4.40
N SER A 31 5.20 4.10 4.59
CA SER A 31 5.57 2.68 4.69
C SER A 31 5.43 2.22 6.14
N TYR A 32 5.11 0.95 6.35
CA TYR A 32 4.97 0.41 7.70
C TYR A 32 5.86 -0.80 7.93
N LEU A 33 6.49 -0.87 9.11
CA LEU A 33 6.99 -2.10 9.69
C LEU A 33 5.93 -2.57 10.70
N VAL A 34 5.36 -3.75 10.47
CA VAL A 34 4.40 -4.40 11.35
C VAL A 34 4.96 -5.72 11.82
N TRP A 35 4.82 -6.04 13.11
CA TRP A 35 5.37 -7.30 13.64
C TRP A 35 4.56 -7.84 14.82
N ASP A 36 4.69 -9.14 15.00
CA ASP A 36 4.24 -9.83 16.20
C ASP A 36 5.23 -9.54 17.36
N PRO A 37 4.79 -8.88 18.45
CA PRO A 37 5.68 -8.52 19.57
C PRO A 37 6.23 -9.74 20.32
N GLN A 38 5.57 -10.91 20.23
CA GLN A 38 6.01 -12.14 20.90
C GLN A 38 7.09 -12.87 20.12
N THR A 39 6.85 -13.12 18.82
CA THR A 39 7.76 -13.90 17.98
C THR A 39 8.79 -13.07 17.22
N ARG A 40 8.61 -11.74 17.17
CA ARG A 40 9.42 -10.81 16.37
C ARG A 40 9.42 -11.10 14.87
N GLN A 41 8.45 -11.87 14.38
CA GLN A 41 8.21 -12.00 12.95
C GLN A 41 7.45 -10.78 12.45
N GLY A 42 7.95 -10.16 11.37
CA GLY A 42 7.39 -8.92 10.84
C GLY A 42 7.23 -8.90 9.34
N ALA A 43 6.52 -7.89 8.87
CA ALA A 43 6.36 -7.55 7.46
C ALA A 43 6.60 -6.06 7.25
N VAL A 44 7.06 -5.70 6.05
CA VAL A 44 7.09 -4.31 5.59
C VAL A 44 5.97 -4.13 4.59
N ILE A 45 5.19 -3.06 4.73
CA ILE A 45 4.06 -2.74 3.85
C ILE A 45 4.40 -1.47 3.08
N ASP A 46 4.22 -1.52 1.75
CA ASP A 46 4.40 -0.43 0.78
C ASP A 46 5.73 0.34 0.94
N PRO A 47 6.91 -0.33 0.82
CA PRO A 47 8.20 0.33 1.02
C PRO A 47 8.58 1.23 -0.14
N VAL A 48 8.93 2.48 0.15
CA VAL A 48 9.36 3.47 -0.83
C VAL A 48 10.82 3.25 -1.25
N LEU A 49 11.07 3.23 -2.58
CA LEU A 49 12.38 3.44 -3.18
C LEU A 49 12.52 4.92 -3.52
N ASP A 50 13.45 5.61 -2.85
CA ASP A 50 13.74 7.02 -3.15
C ASP A 50 14.12 7.20 -4.62
N TYR A 51 13.41 8.07 -5.35
CA TYR A 51 13.65 8.30 -6.76
C TYR A 51 13.50 9.76 -7.15
N ASP A 52 14.58 10.33 -7.71
CA ASP A 52 14.55 11.65 -8.31
C ASP A 52 14.32 11.53 -9.83
N HIS A 53 13.11 11.84 -10.25
CA HIS A 53 12.71 11.76 -11.66
C HIS A 53 13.42 12.75 -12.58
N LYS A 54 13.98 13.83 -12.04
CA LYS A 54 14.72 14.84 -12.83
C LYS A 54 16.11 14.37 -13.19
N SER A 55 16.76 13.65 -12.28
CA SER A 55 18.11 13.12 -12.51
C SER A 55 18.15 11.64 -12.88
N GLY A 56 17.02 10.93 -12.75
CA GLY A 56 16.94 9.47 -12.94
C GLY A 56 17.68 8.68 -11.86
N LYS A 57 18.01 9.29 -10.71
CA LYS A 57 18.75 8.64 -9.61
C LYS A 57 17.81 8.02 -8.62
N ALA A 58 18.05 6.75 -8.28
CA ALA A 58 17.37 6.07 -7.18
C ALA A 58 18.33 5.86 -6.00
N SER A 59 17.78 5.81 -4.80
CA SER A 59 18.51 5.42 -3.58
C SER A 59 17.65 4.56 -2.66
N VAL A 60 18.24 3.94 -1.67
CA VAL A 60 17.58 3.00 -0.76
C VAL A 60 17.53 3.52 0.68
N ARG A 61 17.61 4.82 0.88
CA ARG A 61 17.69 5.44 2.23
C ARG A 61 16.46 5.12 3.07
N SER A 62 15.26 5.27 2.50
CA SER A 62 13.99 4.96 3.17
C SER A 62 13.91 3.48 3.56
N ALA A 63 14.25 2.58 2.65
CA ALA A 63 14.31 1.15 2.94
C ALA A 63 15.39 0.79 3.98
N GLN A 64 16.56 1.46 3.96
CA GLN A 64 17.60 1.27 4.97
C GLN A 64 17.15 1.71 6.36
N ALA A 65 16.37 2.79 6.47
CA ALA A 65 15.81 3.22 7.75
C ALA A 65 14.86 2.16 8.34
N ILE A 66 13.99 1.57 7.51
CA ILE A 66 13.10 0.47 7.91
C ILE A 66 13.91 -0.74 8.39
N LEU A 67 14.93 -1.14 7.62
CA LEU A 67 15.80 -2.29 7.98
C LEU A 67 16.59 -2.04 9.27
N ALA A 68 17.09 -0.82 9.49
CA ALA A 68 17.81 -0.45 10.70
C ALA A 68 16.90 -0.49 11.93
N ASP A 69 15.67 0.02 11.81
CA ASP A 69 14.68 -0.04 12.91
C ASP A 69 14.27 -1.49 13.21
N ALA A 70 13.99 -2.30 12.19
CA ALA A 70 13.70 -3.72 12.36
C ALA A 70 14.86 -4.44 13.08
N GLY A 71 16.10 -4.19 12.66
CA GLY A 71 17.30 -4.75 13.30
C GLY A 71 17.44 -4.34 14.76
N SER A 72 17.20 -3.06 15.08
CA SER A 72 17.29 -2.54 16.46
C SER A 72 16.25 -3.17 17.39
N ARG A 73 15.09 -3.56 16.85
CA ARG A 73 14.00 -4.22 17.57
C ARG A 73 14.11 -5.75 17.57
N GLY A 74 15.10 -6.32 16.86
CA GLY A 74 15.21 -7.77 16.69
C GLY A 74 14.08 -8.37 15.85
N VAL A 75 13.47 -7.59 14.95
CA VAL A 75 12.39 -8.04 14.06
C VAL A 75 12.98 -8.73 12.85
N THR A 76 12.53 -9.95 12.56
CA THR A 76 12.83 -10.70 11.33
C THR A 76 11.74 -10.44 10.31
N ILE A 77 12.08 -9.83 9.18
CA ILE A 77 11.13 -9.50 8.11
C ILE A 77 10.88 -10.75 7.26
N ALA A 78 9.67 -11.30 7.35
CA ALA A 78 9.24 -12.48 6.60
C ALA A 78 8.56 -12.11 5.27
N TYR A 79 7.91 -10.95 5.21
CA TYR A 79 7.17 -10.50 4.03
C TYR A 79 7.46 -9.04 3.71
N VAL A 80 7.40 -8.71 2.41
CA VAL A 80 7.11 -7.39 1.89
C VAL A 80 5.74 -7.45 1.23
N LEU A 81 4.80 -6.65 1.69
CA LEU A 81 3.41 -6.68 1.28
C LEU A 81 3.09 -5.38 0.55
N GLU A 82 2.75 -5.49 -0.73
CA GLU A 82 2.27 -4.36 -1.52
C GLU A 82 0.74 -4.33 -1.47
N THR A 83 0.15 -3.20 -1.12
CA THR A 83 -1.31 -3.05 -1.15
C THR A 83 -1.83 -2.96 -2.58
N HIS A 84 -1.04 -2.39 -3.48
CA HIS A 84 -1.35 -2.25 -4.91
C HIS A 84 -0.09 -1.93 -5.74
N ALA A 85 -0.23 -1.79 -7.05
CA ALA A 85 0.83 -1.24 -7.89
C ALA A 85 0.79 0.29 -7.84
N HIS A 86 1.60 0.88 -6.98
CA HIS A 86 1.67 2.33 -6.74
C HIS A 86 2.01 3.12 -7.99
N ALA A 87 1.34 4.27 -8.18
CA ALA A 87 1.55 5.19 -9.29
C ALA A 87 2.37 6.43 -8.91
N ASP A 88 2.61 6.64 -7.63
CA ASP A 88 3.18 7.85 -7.04
C ASP A 88 4.60 7.64 -6.48
N HIS A 89 5.01 6.40 -6.25
CA HIS A 89 6.36 6.04 -5.83
C HIS A 89 6.82 4.69 -6.40
N LEU A 90 8.13 4.47 -6.45
CA LEU A 90 8.72 3.19 -6.80
C LEU A 90 8.84 2.32 -5.54
N SER A 91 8.62 1.01 -5.66
CA SER A 91 8.75 0.09 -4.53
C SER A 91 10.20 -0.33 -4.29
N ALA A 92 10.60 -0.34 -3.01
CA ALA A 92 11.88 -0.88 -2.55
C ALA A 92 11.84 -2.37 -2.20
N ALA A 93 10.76 -3.08 -2.53
CA ALA A 93 10.60 -4.51 -2.22
C ALA A 93 11.79 -5.39 -2.63
N PRO A 94 12.40 -5.22 -3.83
CA PRO A 94 13.57 -6.02 -4.20
C PRO A 94 14.78 -5.83 -3.31
N TYR A 95 15.00 -4.60 -2.82
CA TYR A 95 16.10 -4.31 -1.92
C TYR A 95 15.89 -4.97 -0.55
N ILE A 96 14.69 -4.86 0.01
CA ILE A 96 14.36 -5.50 1.29
C ILE A 96 14.46 -7.02 1.15
N LYS A 97 13.89 -7.60 0.08
CA LYS A 97 14.01 -9.03 -0.21
C LYS A 97 15.46 -9.48 -0.31
N LEU A 98 16.32 -8.72 -1.00
CA LEU A 98 17.75 -9.03 -1.11
C LEU A 98 18.46 -9.08 0.26
N LYS A 99 18.05 -8.20 1.21
CA LYS A 99 18.68 -8.10 2.53
C LYS A 99 18.13 -9.10 3.55
N THR A 100 16.88 -9.53 3.41
CA THR A 100 16.18 -10.31 4.43
C THR A 100 15.75 -11.71 3.98
N GLY A 101 15.65 -11.93 2.67
CA GLY A 101 15.03 -13.13 2.12
C GLY A 101 13.49 -13.10 2.15
N ALA A 102 12.88 -11.97 2.54
CA ALA A 102 11.43 -11.82 2.67
C ALA A 102 10.70 -12.12 1.35
N ALA A 103 9.55 -12.79 1.44
CA ALA A 103 8.69 -13.02 0.28
C ALA A 103 7.91 -11.74 -0.08
N VAL A 104 7.91 -11.37 -1.36
CA VAL A 104 7.14 -10.22 -1.87
C VAL A 104 5.76 -10.67 -2.31
N GLY A 105 4.72 -10.06 -1.76
CA GLY A 105 3.33 -10.40 -2.05
C GLY A 105 2.47 -9.20 -2.41
N ILE A 106 1.45 -9.45 -3.25
CA ILE A 106 0.46 -8.46 -3.70
C ILE A 106 -0.88 -9.16 -3.98
N GLY A 107 -1.97 -8.42 -4.16
CA GLY A 107 -3.25 -8.95 -4.62
C GLY A 107 -3.17 -9.64 -5.99
N GLU A 108 -3.87 -10.77 -6.18
CA GLU A 108 -3.77 -11.58 -7.43
C GLU A 108 -4.20 -10.82 -8.69
N HIS A 109 -5.01 -9.77 -8.54
CA HIS A 109 -5.46 -8.92 -9.65
C HIS A 109 -4.37 -7.99 -10.19
N ILE A 110 -3.13 -8.04 -9.67
CA ILE A 110 -1.96 -7.42 -10.31
C ILE A 110 -1.83 -7.87 -11.78
N ARG A 111 -2.32 -9.07 -12.10
CA ARG A 111 -2.38 -9.58 -13.47
C ARG A 111 -3.17 -8.67 -14.41
N GLU A 112 -4.22 -8.03 -13.91
CA GLU A 112 -5.03 -7.08 -14.68
C GLU A 112 -4.27 -5.79 -14.91
N VAL A 113 -3.58 -5.27 -13.90
CA VAL A 113 -2.71 -4.10 -14.01
C VAL A 113 -1.57 -4.38 -15.01
N GLN A 114 -0.92 -5.54 -14.90
CA GLN A 114 0.10 -5.96 -15.86
C GLN A 114 -0.46 -6.04 -17.28
N LYS A 115 -1.65 -6.60 -17.46
CA LYS A 115 -2.33 -6.70 -18.77
C LYS A 115 -2.59 -5.32 -19.38
N ILE A 116 -2.96 -4.34 -18.58
CA ILE A 116 -3.21 -2.96 -19.02
C ILE A 116 -1.89 -2.28 -19.42
N PHE A 117 -0.87 -2.33 -18.57
CA PHE A 117 0.33 -1.51 -18.74
C PHE A 117 1.46 -2.17 -19.53
N ARG A 118 1.49 -3.50 -19.62
CA ARG A 118 2.48 -4.21 -20.42
C ARG A 118 2.56 -3.72 -21.86
N PRO A 119 1.45 -3.56 -22.62
CA PRO A 119 1.50 -3.00 -23.98
C PRO A 119 1.88 -1.52 -24.01
N VAL A 120 1.44 -0.71 -23.04
CA VAL A 120 1.73 0.72 -22.96
C VAL A 120 3.24 0.98 -22.95
N PHE A 121 3.98 0.20 -22.15
CA PHE A 121 5.44 0.34 -22.01
C PHE A 121 6.25 -0.62 -22.87
N ASN A 122 5.61 -1.43 -23.72
CA ASN A 122 6.27 -2.53 -24.43
C ASN A 122 7.16 -3.36 -23.49
N ALA A 123 6.57 -3.77 -22.35
CA ALA A 123 7.24 -4.49 -21.26
C ALA A 123 7.17 -6.00 -21.52
N LEU A 124 7.92 -6.49 -22.50
CA LEU A 124 7.88 -7.89 -22.96
C LEU A 124 8.42 -8.87 -21.92
N ASP A 125 9.23 -8.40 -21.01
CA ASP A 125 9.80 -9.13 -19.87
C ASP A 125 8.77 -9.40 -18.75
N VAL A 126 7.68 -8.63 -18.70
CA VAL A 126 6.60 -8.83 -17.71
C VAL A 126 5.68 -9.96 -18.17
N SER A 127 5.49 -10.97 -17.32
CA SER A 127 4.75 -12.19 -17.68
C SER A 127 3.27 -11.95 -17.98
N GLY A 128 2.67 -10.95 -17.32
CA GLY A 128 1.21 -10.75 -17.27
C GLY A 128 0.48 -11.79 -16.43
N LYS A 129 1.22 -12.60 -15.66
CA LYS A 129 0.69 -13.65 -14.79
C LYS A 129 0.98 -13.39 -13.31
N GLY A 130 1.66 -12.28 -12.99
CA GLY A 130 2.07 -11.93 -11.63
C GLY A 130 3.26 -12.72 -11.10
N SER A 131 3.98 -13.46 -11.97
CA SER A 131 5.11 -14.31 -11.57
C SER A 131 6.35 -13.54 -11.10
N GLU A 132 6.32 -12.23 -11.20
CA GLU A 132 7.31 -11.31 -10.66
C GLU A 132 7.26 -11.24 -9.13
N PHE A 133 6.09 -11.57 -8.54
CA PHE A 133 5.84 -11.63 -7.10
C PHE A 133 5.95 -13.06 -6.59
N ASP A 134 6.40 -13.25 -5.36
CA ASP A 134 6.50 -14.58 -4.74
C ASP A 134 5.12 -15.10 -4.30
N ARG A 135 4.19 -14.18 -3.96
CA ARG A 135 2.83 -14.53 -3.55
C ARG A 135 1.81 -13.62 -4.20
N LEU A 136 0.73 -14.22 -4.67
CA LEU A 136 -0.46 -13.54 -5.18
C LEU A 136 -1.62 -13.89 -4.25
N PHE A 137 -2.07 -12.91 -3.47
CA PHE A 137 -3.11 -13.11 -2.47
C PHE A 137 -4.50 -12.99 -3.08
N ARG A 138 -5.39 -13.90 -2.63
CA ARG A 138 -6.81 -13.86 -2.96
C ARG A 138 -7.61 -13.16 -1.87
N ASP A 139 -8.80 -12.70 -2.24
CA ASP A 139 -9.75 -12.19 -1.26
C ASP A 139 -10.08 -13.24 -0.19
N GLY A 140 -10.05 -12.83 1.07
CA GLY A 140 -10.29 -13.69 2.23
C GLY A 140 -9.15 -14.66 2.54
N GLU A 141 -8.04 -14.65 1.78
CA GLU A 141 -6.88 -15.51 2.07
C GLU A 141 -6.29 -15.16 3.44
N ARG A 142 -5.89 -16.21 4.18
CA ARG A 142 -5.27 -16.07 5.50
C ARG A 142 -3.88 -16.66 5.51
N PHE A 143 -2.99 -15.98 6.22
CA PHE A 143 -1.64 -16.49 6.49
C PHE A 143 -1.16 -16.00 7.87
N LYS A 144 -0.03 -16.51 8.33
CA LYS A 144 0.55 -16.15 9.62
C LYS A 144 1.70 -15.15 9.47
N LEU A 145 1.73 -14.19 10.41
CA LEU A 145 2.88 -13.34 10.68
C LEU A 145 3.29 -13.58 12.15
N GLY A 146 4.20 -14.52 12.37
CA GLY A 146 4.43 -15.05 13.71
C GLY A 146 3.19 -15.76 14.25
N ALA A 147 2.69 -15.36 15.42
CA ALA A 147 1.44 -15.83 15.99
C ALA A 147 0.20 -15.10 15.45
N LEU A 148 0.39 -13.92 14.85
CA LEU A 148 -0.71 -13.11 14.31
C LEU A 148 -1.35 -13.74 13.08
N ASP A 149 -2.67 -13.68 13.01
CA ASP A 149 -3.42 -13.96 11.79
C ASP A 149 -3.45 -12.73 10.89
N VAL A 150 -3.12 -12.91 9.62
CA VAL A 150 -3.30 -11.91 8.57
C VAL A 150 -4.42 -12.36 7.66
N THR A 151 -5.42 -11.52 7.46
CA THR A 151 -6.49 -11.73 6.48
C THR A 151 -6.36 -10.70 5.37
N VAL A 152 -6.34 -11.15 4.13
CA VAL A 152 -6.34 -10.28 2.95
C VAL A 152 -7.77 -9.92 2.60
N ILE A 153 -8.05 -8.63 2.47
CA ILE A 153 -9.34 -8.11 2.05
C ILE A 153 -9.15 -7.45 0.68
N ALA A 154 -9.76 -7.98 -0.38
CA ALA A 154 -9.75 -7.28 -1.65
C ALA A 154 -10.53 -5.96 -1.54
N THR A 155 -9.89 -4.86 -1.91
CA THR A 155 -10.43 -3.50 -1.87
C THR A 155 -10.25 -2.79 -3.21
N PRO A 156 -10.69 -3.40 -4.34
CA PRO A 156 -10.56 -2.80 -5.65
C PRO A 156 -11.33 -1.48 -5.77
N GLY A 157 -10.97 -0.68 -6.75
CA GLY A 157 -11.65 0.58 -7.07
C GLY A 157 -10.71 1.72 -7.35
N HIS A 158 -9.67 1.96 -6.53
CA HIS A 158 -8.53 2.80 -6.93
C HIS A 158 -7.76 2.11 -8.05
N THR A 159 -7.34 0.86 -7.85
CA THR A 159 -6.87 -0.05 -8.90
C THR A 159 -7.62 -1.38 -8.81
N PRO A 160 -7.60 -2.23 -9.87
CA PRO A 160 -8.19 -3.55 -9.79
C PRO A 160 -7.51 -4.46 -8.76
N ALA A 161 -6.23 -4.21 -8.46
CA ALA A 161 -5.39 -5.07 -7.66
C ALA A 161 -5.31 -4.68 -6.18
N CYS A 162 -5.99 -3.61 -5.76
CA CYS A 162 -5.94 -3.14 -4.37
C CYS A 162 -6.40 -4.21 -3.39
N VAL A 163 -5.59 -4.39 -2.34
CA VAL A 163 -5.92 -5.21 -1.18
C VAL A 163 -5.59 -4.44 0.10
N SER A 164 -6.31 -4.76 1.16
CA SER A 164 -6.00 -4.32 2.52
C SER A 164 -5.54 -5.52 3.34
N TYR A 165 -4.59 -5.32 4.24
CA TYR A 165 -4.08 -6.38 5.13
C TYR A 165 -4.63 -6.16 6.54
N HIS A 166 -5.49 -7.07 7.00
CA HIS A 166 -6.06 -7.05 8.35
C HIS A 166 -5.23 -7.94 9.27
N ILE A 167 -4.58 -7.36 10.27
CA ILE A 167 -3.63 -8.01 11.19
C ILE A 167 -4.02 -7.65 12.62
N GLY A 168 -4.60 -8.59 13.36
CA GLY A 168 -5.11 -8.32 14.71
C GLY A 168 -6.21 -7.26 14.70
N ASP A 169 -6.00 -6.13 15.38
CA ASP A 169 -6.91 -4.98 15.41
C ASP A 169 -6.58 -3.89 14.37
N ALA A 170 -5.56 -4.11 13.54
CA ALA A 170 -5.05 -3.14 12.58
C ALA A 170 -5.37 -3.55 11.14
N VAL A 171 -5.75 -2.58 10.29
CA VAL A 171 -5.92 -2.77 8.85
C VAL A 171 -5.08 -1.74 8.09
N PHE A 172 -4.23 -2.21 7.20
CA PHE A 172 -3.43 -1.41 6.28
C PHE A 172 -4.20 -1.31 4.97
N VAL A 173 -4.76 -0.13 4.68
CA VAL A 173 -5.83 0.01 3.69
C VAL A 173 -5.35 0.41 2.29
N GLY A 174 -4.04 0.69 2.13
CA GLY A 174 -3.50 1.23 0.87
C GLY A 174 -4.26 2.48 0.43
N ASP A 175 -4.42 2.64 -0.88
CA ASP A 175 -5.18 3.73 -1.49
C ASP A 175 -6.68 3.37 -1.59
N THR A 176 -7.30 3.18 -0.43
CA THR A 176 -8.76 2.99 -0.32
C THR A 176 -9.37 4.16 0.46
N LEU A 177 -8.83 4.43 1.64
CA LEU A 177 -9.22 5.53 2.52
C LEU A 177 -7.99 6.39 2.84
N PHE A 178 -8.20 7.66 3.09
CA PHE A 178 -7.24 8.61 3.66
C PHE A 178 -7.78 9.16 4.98
N MET A 179 -7.07 10.07 5.63
CA MET A 179 -7.56 10.68 6.87
C MET A 179 -9.00 11.20 6.68
N PRO A 180 -9.85 11.13 7.73
CA PRO A 180 -11.26 11.54 7.63
C PRO A 180 -11.46 12.94 7.05
N ASP A 181 -10.54 13.85 7.31
CA ASP A 181 -10.56 15.23 6.80
C ASP A 181 -10.08 15.37 5.35
N TYR A 182 -9.51 14.31 4.78
CA TYR A 182 -9.05 14.28 3.38
C TYR A 182 -9.91 13.40 2.48
N GLY A 183 -10.43 12.28 2.99
CA GLY A 183 -11.46 11.46 2.35
C GLY A 183 -10.96 10.15 1.75
N THR A 184 -10.96 10.03 0.43
CA THR A 184 -10.71 8.76 -0.28
C THR A 184 -9.77 8.94 -1.45
N ALA A 185 -9.14 7.85 -1.90
CA ALA A 185 -8.34 7.84 -3.11
C ALA A 185 -9.17 8.14 -4.37
N ARG A 186 -8.48 8.52 -5.45
CA ARG A 186 -9.04 8.63 -6.80
C ARG A 186 -9.38 7.25 -7.37
N ALA A 187 -10.31 7.22 -8.32
CA ALA A 187 -10.76 5.98 -8.96
C ALA A 187 -10.66 6.00 -10.49
N ASP A 188 -9.93 6.95 -11.07
CA ASP A 188 -9.72 7.12 -12.51
C ASP A 188 -8.40 6.49 -13.02
N PHE A 189 -7.73 5.71 -12.17
CA PHE A 189 -6.62 4.86 -12.63
C PHE A 189 -7.14 3.86 -13.67
N PRO A 190 -6.35 3.52 -14.72
CA PRO A 190 -6.78 2.54 -15.71
C PRO A 190 -7.21 1.21 -15.08
N GLY A 191 -8.49 0.89 -15.21
CA GLY A 191 -9.15 -0.24 -14.52
C GLY A 191 -9.74 0.11 -13.15
N GLY A 192 -9.63 1.36 -12.70
CA GLY A 192 -10.31 1.87 -11.50
C GLY A 192 -11.81 2.12 -11.74
N ASP A 193 -12.59 2.17 -10.65
CA ASP A 193 -14.03 2.37 -10.68
C ASP A 193 -14.52 2.94 -9.34
N ALA A 194 -15.16 4.11 -9.37
CA ALA A 194 -15.63 4.80 -8.17
C ALA A 194 -16.73 4.01 -7.42
N ARG A 195 -17.59 3.29 -8.13
CA ARG A 195 -18.63 2.45 -7.54
C ARG A 195 -18.06 1.24 -6.81
N VAL A 196 -17.07 0.61 -7.43
CA VAL A 196 -16.32 -0.50 -6.83
C VAL A 196 -15.54 0.00 -5.61
N LEU A 197 -14.91 1.19 -5.69
CA LEU A 197 -14.23 1.81 -4.55
C LEU A 197 -15.18 2.04 -3.38
N TYR A 198 -16.38 2.59 -3.62
CA TYR A 198 -17.38 2.78 -2.58
C TYR A 198 -17.69 1.47 -1.84
N ARG A 199 -17.96 0.40 -2.59
CA ARG A 199 -18.29 -0.92 -2.02
C ARG A 199 -17.12 -1.49 -1.22
N SER A 200 -15.88 -1.32 -1.69
CA SER A 200 -14.68 -1.70 -0.96
C SER A 200 -14.56 -0.94 0.35
N ILE A 201 -14.78 0.37 0.34
CA ILE A 201 -14.79 1.21 1.53
C ILE A 201 -15.87 0.76 2.51
N ARG A 202 -17.11 0.56 2.05
CA ARG A 202 -18.20 0.10 2.92
C ARG A 202 -17.91 -1.25 3.55
N ARG A 203 -17.20 -2.13 2.85
CA ARG A 203 -16.71 -3.41 3.40
C ARG A 203 -15.72 -3.18 4.55
N LEU A 204 -14.75 -2.29 4.40
CA LEU A 204 -13.83 -1.94 5.48
C LEU A 204 -14.56 -1.29 6.66
N LEU A 205 -15.49 -0.39 6.39
CA LEU A 205 -16.28 0.31 7.40
C LEU A 205 -17.35 -0.58 8.08
N SER A 206 -17.50 -1.83 7.66
CA SER A 206 -18.31 -2.83 8.36
C SER A 206 -17.54 -3.55 9.48
N LEU A 207 -16.24 -3.33 9.61
CA LEU A 207 -15.44 -3.82 10.73
C LEU A 207 -15.83 -3.11 12.04
N PRO A 208 -15.44 -3.65 13.21
CA PRO A 208 -15.67 -2.99 14.51
C PRO A 208 -15.16 -1.56 14.54
N GLY A 209 -15.88 -0.66 15.21
CA GLY A 209 -15.57 0.78 15.21
C GLY A 209 -14.18 1.14 15.77
N GLU A 210 -13.66 0.32 16.68
CA GLU A 210 -12.34 0.46 17.28
C GLU A 210 -11.19 -0.07 16.42
N THR A 211 -11.48 -0.74 15.29
CA THR A 211 -10.45 -1.24 14.37
C THR A 211 -9.59 -0.07 13.87
N ARG A 212 -8.29 -0.17 14.08
CA ARG A 212 -7.32 0.84 13.64
C ARG A 212 -7.08 0.72 12.14
N LEU A 213 -7.12 1.85 11.44
CA LEU A 213 -6.84 1.93 10.01
C LEU A 213 -5.52 2.67 9.81
N TYR A 214 -4.59 2.05 9.10
CA TYR A 214 -3.30 2.62 8.72
C TYR A 214 -3.32 2.98 7.24
N LEU A 215 -3.11 4.26 6.95
CA LEU A 215 -3.33 4.89 5.66
C LEU A 215 -2.01 4.97 4.87
N CYS A 216 -2.06 4.81 3.56
CA CYS A 216 -0.86 4.82 2.71
C CYS A 216 -0.33 6.24 2.46
N HIS A 217 -1.20 7.24 2.49
CA HIS A 217 -0.84 8.63 2.19
C HIS A 217 -1.44 9.63 3.16
N ASP A 218 -0.71 10.73 3.38
CA ASP A 218 -1.29 11.95 3.94
C ASP A 218 -0.72 13.20 3.27
N TYR A 219 -1.60 14.01 2.74
CA TYR A 219 -1.30 15.27 2.06
C TYR A 219 -1.61 16.49 2.92
N LYS A 220 -1.96 16.26 4.19
CA LYS A 220 -2.63 17.23 5.07
C LYS A 220 -3.98 17.69 4.50
N ALA A 221 -4.82 18.24 5.33
CA ALA A 221 -6.09 18.85 4.92
C ALA A 221 -6.13 20.32 5.32
N PRO A 222 -6.95 21.15 4.70
CA PRO A 222 -7.15 22.52 5.15
C PRO A 222 -7.47 22.58 6.65
N GLY A 223 -6.64 23.29 7.42
CA GLY A 223 -6.77 23.40 8.88
C GLY A 223 -5.97 22.38 9.69
N ARG A 224 -5.30 21.41 9.06
CA ARG A 224 -4.37 20.48 9.73
C ARG A 224 -2.94 20.73 9.24
N ASP A 225 -2.05 21.12 10.14
CA ASP A 225 -0.65 21.51 9.87
C ASP A 225 0.36 20.37 10.06
N HIS A 226 -0.08 19.22 10.61
CA HIS A 226 0.73 18.05 10.84
C HIS A 226 0.28 16.88 9.98
N TYR A 227 1.19 15.93 9.73
CA TYR A 227 0.87 14.67 9.05
C TYR A 227 0.24 13.67 10.02
N ALA A 228 -0.71 12.86 9.51
CA ALA A 228 -1.36 11.81 10.26
C ALA A 228 -1.69 10.64 9.32
N TRP A 229 -1.61 9.42 9.82
CA TRP A 229 -1.78 8.20 9.03
C TRP A 229 -2.45 7.05 9.77
N GLU A 230 -2.95 7.32 10.98
CA GLU A 230 -3.71 6.37 11.78
C GLU A 230 -5.06 6.99 12.15
N THR A 231 -6.13 6.22 11.95
CA THR A 231 -7.49 6.57 12.31
C THR A 231 -8.22 5.29 12.76
N THR A 232 -9.53 5.34 12.92
CA THR A 232 -10.35 4.16 13.21
C THR A 232 -11.55 4.06 12.27
N VAL A 233 -12.12 2.86 12.16
CA VAL A 233 -13.38 2.65 11.42
C VAL A 233 -14.48 3.59 11.93
N GLY A 234 -14.58 3.78 13.25
CA GLY A 234 -15.57 4.68 13.85
C GLY A 234 -15.38 6.14 13.43
N GLU A 235 -14.13 6.63 13.41
CA GLU A 235 -13.81 7.97 12.96
C GLU A 235 -14.13 8.19 11.47
N GLU A 236 -13.78 7.22 10.64
CA GLU A 236 -14.10 7.25 9.20
C GLU A 236 -15.62 7.30 8.97
N ARG A 237 -16.37 6.44 9.67
CA ARG A 237 -17.82 6.42 9.59
C ARG A 237 -18.47 7.72 10.05
N ALA A 238 -17.91 8.32 11.09
CA ALA A 238 -18.47 9.55 11.67
C ALA A 238 -18.12 10.80 10.86
N ARG A 239 -16.91 10.91 10.31
CA ARG A 239 -16.36 12.21 9.88
C ARG A 239 -15.69 12.22 8.52
N ASN A 240 -15.56 11.07 7.81
CA ASN A 240 -14.92 11.10 6.50
C ASN A 240 -15.70 11.99 5.53
N VAL A 241 -15.02 13.02 5.02
CA VAL A 241 -15.64 14.08 4.19
C VAL A 241 -16.25 13.58 2.87
N HIS A 242 -15.89 12.35 2.45
CA HIS A 242 -16.40 11.76 1.20
C HIS A 242 -17.39 10.61 1.42
N VAL A 243 -17.27 9.87 2.55
CA VAL A 243 -17.93 8.56 2.67
C VAL A 243 -18.41 8.24 4.09
N HIS A 244 -18.61 9.26 4.94
CA HIS A 244 -19.18 9.08 6.27
C HIS A 244 -20.55 8.37 6.21
N ASP A 245 -21.04 7.88 7.33
CA ASP A 245 -22.37 7.29 7.40
C ASP A 245 -23.44 8.28 6.90
N GLY A 246 -24.34 7.81 6.03
CA GLY A 246 -25.36 8.63 5.37
C GLY A 246 -25.03 9.05 3.94
N VAL A 247 -23.78 8.93 3.49
CA VAL A 247 -23.43 9.10 2.07
C VAL A 247 -23.75 7.82 1.31
N ASP A 248 -24.63 7.89 0.32
CA ASP A 248 -25.00 6.77 -0.54
C ASP A 248 -24.02 6.59 -1.72
N GLU A 249 -24.15 5.46 -2.41
CA GLU A 249 -23.27 5.08 -3.51
C GLU A 249 -23.31 6.09 -4.67
N GLU A 250 -24.49 6.56 -5.05
CA GLU A 250 -24.64 7.50 -6.18
C GLU A 250 -24.06 8.87 -5.87
N THR A 251 -24.27 9.36 -4.67
CA THR A 251 -23.66 10.62 -4.17
C THR A 251 -22.14 10.52 -4.17
N PHE A 252 -21.59 9.41 -3.65
CA PHE A 252 -20.15 9.19 -3.66
C PHE A 252 -19.58 9.13 -5.07
N VAL A 253 -20.22 8.34 -5.97
CA VAL A 253 -19.75 8.17 -7.36
C VAL A 253 -19.74 9.52 -8.10
N ALA A 254 -20.80 10.30 -7.99
CA ALA A 254 -20.88 11.62 -8.63
C ALA A 254 -19.79 12.57 -8.12
N MET A 255 -19.57 12.63 -6.79
CA MET A 255 -18.51 13.41 -6.16
C MET A 255 -17.14 12.94 -6.63
N ARG A 256 -16.87 11.62 -6.60
CA ARG A 256 -15.55 11.06 -6.93
C ARG A 256 -15.19 11.31 -8.39
N GLN A 257 -16.10 11.04 -9.32
CA GLN A 257 -15.92 11.30 -10.74
C GLN A 257 -15.70 12.78 -11.04
N GLY A 258 -16.50 13.66 -10.43
CA GLY A 258 -16.36 15.10 -10.58
C GLY A 258 -14.99 15.61 -10.08
N ARG A 259 -14.53 15.08 -8.94
CA ARG A 259 -13.22 15.42 -8.38
C ARG A 259 -12.08 14.85 -9.22
N ASP A 260 -12.15 13.60 -9.63
CA ASP A 260 -11.11 12.94 -10.44
C ASP A 260 -10.86 13.66 -11.76
N ALA A 261 -11.92 14.13 -12.44
CA ALA A 261 -11.81 14.89 -13.67
C ALA A 261 -10.96 16.18 -13.56
N THR A 262 -10.72 16.67 -12.33
CA THR A 262 -9.91 17.88 -12.07
C THR A 262 -8.48 17.57 -11.63
N LEU A 263 -8.14 16.30 -11.36
CA LEU A 263 -6.83 15.93 -10.84
C LEU A 263 -5.81 15.72 -11.95
N ALA A 264 -4.62 16.29 -11.79
CA ALA A 264 -3.48 15.90 -12.61
C ALA A 264 -3.04 14.45 -12.33
N ALA A 265 -2.37 13.85 -13.32
CA ALA A 265 -1.73 12.56 -13.11
C ALA A 265 -0.61 12.68 -12.04
N PRO A 266 -0.36 11.63 -11.24
CA PRO A 266 0.78 11.62 -10.33
C PRO A 266 2.10 11.86 -11.07
N THR A 267 2.99 12.64 -10.48
CA THR A 267 4.28 13.01 -11.10
C THR A 267 5.11 11.78 -11.48
N LEU A 268 5.05 10.74 -10.67
CA LEU A 268 5.82 9.51 -10.89
C LEU A 268 4.99 8.39 -11.55
N LEU A 269 3.81 8.67 -12.10
CA LEU A 269 2.96 7.64 -12.72
C LEU A 269 3.74 6.75 -13.71
N LEU A 270 4.43 7.36 -14.67
CA LEU A 270 5.13 6.60 -15.71
C LEU A 270 6.30 5.78 -15.17
N PRO A 271 7.23 6.32 -14.35
CA PRO A 271 8.30 5.53 -13.78
C PRO A 271 7.79 4.45 -12.79
N SER A 272 6.85 4.78 -11.92
CA SER A 272 6.40 3.89 -10.84
C SER A 272 5.72 2.64 -11.38
N ILE A 273 4.77 2.80 -12.31
CA ILE A 273 4.06 1.65 -12.87
C ILE A 273 5.01 0.67 -13.57
N GLN A 274 6.00 1.16 -14.32
CA GLN A 274 6.96 0.29 -14.98
C GLN A 274 7.77 -0.57 -14.00
N VAL A 275 8.10 -0.02 -12.85
CA VAL A 275 8.86 -0.70 -11.80
C VAL A 275 7.92 -1.60 -10.98
N ASN A 276 6.77 -1.10 -10.58
CA ASN A 276 5.89 -1.77 -9.64
C ASN A 276 5.13 -2.96 -10.25
N ILE A 277 4.84 -2.94 -11.57
CA ILE A 277 4.34 -4.16 -12.25
C ILE A 277 5.39 -5.28 -12.34
N ARG A 278 6.66 -5.00 -11.98
CA ARG A 278 7.79 -5.91 -11.87
C ARG A 278 8.17 -6.23 -10.43
N ALA A 279 7.24 -6.10 -9.50
CA ALA A 279 7.50 -6.27 -8.07
C ALA A 279 8.65 -5.37 -7.55
N GLY A 280 8.72 -4.13 -8.05
CA GLY A 280 9.76 -3.17 -7.70
C GLY A 280 11.09 -3.31 -8.48
N GLN A 281 11.22 -4.30 -9.37
CA GLN A 281 12.41 -4.45 -10.19
C GLN A 281 12.48 -3.40 -11.29
N LEU A 282 13.66 -2.81 -11.46
CA LEU A 282 13.93 -1.97 -12.62
C LEU A 282 13.85 -2.79 -13.91
N PRO A 283 13.43 -2.20 -15.04
CA PRO A 283 13.48 -2.86 -16.34
C PRO A 283 14.86 -3.47 -16.64
N PRO A 284 14.94 -4.55 -17.45
CA PRO A 284 16.22 -5.10 -17.86
C PRO A 284 17.08 -4.05 -18.56
N PRO A 285 18.42 -4.14 -18.48
CA PRO A 285 19.31 -3.21 -19.17
C PRO A 285 19.22 -3.41 -20.69
N ASP A 286 19.34 -2.32 -21.44
CA ASP A 286 19.54 -2.36 -22.90
C ASP A 286 20.95 -2.82 -23.26
N ALA A 287 21.25 -2.94 -24.55
CA ALA A 287 22.51 -3.45 -25.08
C ALA A 287 23.75 -2.68 -24.59
N ASN A 288 23.59 -1.44 -24.16
CA ASN A 288 24.65 -0.61 -23.56
C ASN A 288 24.83 -0.79 -22.04
N GLY A 289 24.09 -1.73 -21.44
CA GLY A 289 24.11 -1.99 -19.99
C GLY A 289 23.31 -0.98 -19.13
N VAL A 290 22.68 0.02 -19.75
CA VAL A 290 21.89 1.05 -19.05
C VAL A 290 20.43 0.62 -18.97
N ARG A 291 19.80 0.88 -17.81
CA ARG A 291 18.36 0.65 -17.61
C ARG A 291 17.59 1.93 -17.89
N TYR A 292 16.52 1.82 -18.66
CA TYR A 292 15.71 2.96 -19.05
C TYR A 292 14.26 2.79 -18.56
N LEU A 293 13.67 3.91 -18.17
CA LEU A 293 12.22 4.03 -17.98
C LEU A 293 11.64 4.75 -19.20
N LYS A 294 10.66 4.15 -19.82
CA LYS A 294 10.07 4.62 -21.07
C LYS A 294 9.01 5.70 -20.81
N VAL A 295 8.96 6.70 -21.67
CA VAL A 295 7.90 7.71 -21.70
C VAL A 295 7.12 7.52 -23.01
N PRO A 296 5.91 6.95 -22.99
CA PRO A 296 5.05 6.87 -24.17
C PRO A 296 4.64 8.28 -24.60
N VAL A 297 4.81 8.62 -25.87
CA VAL A 297 4.44 9.93 -26.40
C VAL A 297 3.34 9.75 -27.43
N THR A 298 2.20 10.42 -27.21
CA THR A 298 1.10 10.50 -28.17
C THR A 298 1.03 11.93 -28.69
N LEU A 299 1.09 12.10 -30.01
CA LEU A 299 0.84 13.40 -30.63
C LEU A 299 -0.68 13.61 -30.70
N ALA A 300 -1.18 14.66 -30.07
CA ALA A 300 -2.53 15.13 -30.31
C ALA A 300 -2.61 15.68 -31.76
N ALA A 301 -3.63 15.27 -32.52
CA ALA A 301 -3.91 15.76 -33.88
C ALA A 301 -4.58 17.12 -33.84
#